data_603d80a12b34f062d6fb7825cb2e45ec
#
_entry.id   603d80a12b34f062d6fb7825cb2e45ec
#
_cell.length_a   1.000
_cell.length_b   1.000
_cell.length_c   1.000
_cell.angle_alpha   90.00
_cell.angle_beta   90.00
_cell.angle_gamma   90.00
#
_symmetry.space_group_name_H-M   'P 1'
#
loop_
_entity.id
_entity.type
_entity.pdbx_description
1 polymer ?
#
loop_
_entity_poly.entity_id
_entity_poly.type
_entity_poly.pdbx_seq_one_letter_code
_entity_poly.pdbx_strand_id
1 'polypeptide(L)'
;KQPSEGWLTTIRKALGMSGADVAARLGQGRNTVYQAERNERNNVITLAQMEKLATAMGCHFVYAIVPDGRIEDVIRKQALQKAEARIRRVSGHMALEQQSLPEPQIQARIEDLAEELVRTMPPDFWDPQ
;
A
#
# COMPACT_ATOMS: atom_id res chain seq x y z
N LYS A 1 7.02 11.07 -5.20
CA LYS A 1 6.48 10.73 -6.51
C LYS A 1 7.58 10.19 -7.41
N GLN A 2 7.33 9.06 -8.04
CA GLN A 2 8.32 8.40 -8.87
C GLN A 2 8.57 9.17 -10.16
N PRO A 3 9.86 9.40 -10.53
CA PRO A 3 10.18 10.03 -11.82
C PRO A 3 9.71 9.16 -13.00
N SER A 4 9.36 9.81 -14.10
CA SER A 4 8.88 9.11 -15.30
C SER A 4 9.92 8.16 -15.90
N GLU A 5 11.21 8.50 -15.77
CA GLU A 5 12.31 7.65 -16.24
C GLU A 5 12.66 6.51 -15.29
N GLY A 6 12.08 6.49 -14.10
CA GLY A 6 12.45 5.60 -13.02
C GLY A 6 13.60 6.16 -12.18
N TRP A 7 13.73 5.65 -10.96
CA TRP A 7 14.76 6.14 -10.02
C TRP A 7 16.17 5.78 -10.45
N LEU A 8 16.38 4.58 -11.00
CA LEU A 8 17.71 4.14 -11.40
C LEU A 8 18.28 5.06 -12.48
N THR A 9 17.51 5.33 -13.53
CA THR A 9 17.94 6.21 -14.61
C THR A 9 18.16 7.64 -14.09
N THR A 10 17.26 8.15 -13.29
CA THR A 10 17.34 9.50 -12.75
C THR A 10 18.59 9.71 -11.90
N ILE A 11 18.88 8.79 -10.99
CA ILE A 11 20.06 8.89 -10.12
C ILE A 11 21.36 8.71 -10.93
N ARG A 12 21.38 7.74 -11.85
CA ARG A 12 22.55 7.52 -12.70
C ARG A 12 22.91 8.80 -13.46
N LYS A 13 21.93 9.44 -14.07
CA LYS A 13 22.15 10.69 -14.82
C LYS A 13 22.59 11.83 -13.91
N ALA A 14 21.98 11.94 -12.72
CA ALA A 14 22.35 12.97 -11.75
C ALA A 14 23.79 12.84 -11.29
N LEU A 15 24.31 11.61 -11.21
CA LEU A 15 25.70 11.34 -10.85
C LEU A 15 26.67 11.49 -12.04
N GLY A 16 26.15 11.74 -13.23
CA GLY A 16 26.97 11.82 -14.44
C GLY A 16 27.53 10.48 -14.90
N MET A 17 26.89 9.39 -14.53
CA MET A 17 27.31 8.04 -14.90
C MET A 17 26.62 7.56 -16.16
N SER A 18 27.39 6.92 -17.06
CA SER A 18 26.82 6.17 -18.16
C SER A 18 26.38 4.78 -17.67
N GLY A 19 25.57 4.08 -18.50
CA GLY A 19 25.24 2.68 -18.20
C GLY A 19 26.48 1.82 -18.09
N ALA A 20 27.52 2.10 -18.93
CA ALA A 20 28.80 1.40 -18.87
C ALA A 20 29.54 1.65 -17.55
N ASP A 21 29.44 2.87 -17.00
CA ASP A 21 30.06 3.19 -15.71
C ASP A 21 29.46 2.34 -14.59
N VAL A 22 28.14 2.25 -14.53
CA VAL A 22 27.46 1.44 -13.52
C VAL A 22 27.77 -0.04 -13.73
N ALA A 23 27.75 -0.50 -14.97
CA ALA A 23 28.05 -1.89 -15.32
C ALA A 23 29.44 -2.30 -14.85
N ALA A 24 30.44 -1.44 -15.07
CA ALA A 24 31.82 -1.69 -14.63
C ALA A 24 31.88 -1.86 -13.11
N ARG A 25 31.16 -1.04 -12.37
CA ARG A 25 31.10 -1.13 -10.89
C ARG A 25 30.38 -2.39 -10.42
N LEU A 26 29.47 -2.94 -11.24
CA LEU A 26 28.77 -4.20 -10.95
C LEU A 26 29.54 -5.42 -11.42
N GLY A 27 30.57 -5.25 -12.28
CA GLY A 27 31.22 -6.37 -12.91
C GLY A 27 30.35 -7.06 -13.95
N GLN A 28 29.47 -6.32 -14.61
CA GLN A 28 28.52 -6.83 -15.61
C GLN A 28 28.55 -5.96 -16.87
N GLY A 29 27.83 -6.36 -17.91
CA GLY A 29 27.72 -5.59 -19.13
C GLY A 29 26.69 -4.46 -19.04
N ARG A 30 26.87 -3.42 -19.86
CA ARG A 30 25.96 -2.26 -19.86
C ARG A 30 24.52 -2.63 -20.20
N ASN A 31 24.30 -3.69 -20.99
CA ASN A 31 22.94 -4.14 -21.31
C ASN A 31 22.18 -4.59 -20.08
N THR A 32 22.88 -5.14 -19.09
CA THR A 32 22.26 -5.53 -17.81
C THR A 32 21.71 -4.30 -17.08
N VAL A 33 22.46 -3.19 -17.09
CA VAL A 33 22.04 -1.94 -16.47
C VAL A 33 20.80 -1.38 -17.18
N TYR A 34 20.85 -1.28 -18.49
CA TYR A 34 19.71 -0.76 -19.26
C TYR A 34 18.49 -1.65 -19.15
N GLN A 35 18.68 -2.97 -19.07
CA GLN A 35 17.57 -3.89 -18.85
C GLN A 35 16.93 -3.66 -17.47
N ALA A 36 17.74 -3.46 -16.44
CA ALA A 36 17.23 -3.17 -15.10
C ALA A 36 16.43 -1.86 -15.07
N GLU A 37 16.92 -0.84 -15.76
CA GLU A 37 16.21 0.44 -15.88
C GLU A 37 14.85 0.28 -16.58
N ARG A 38 14.81 -0.52 -17.67
CA ARG A 38 13.54 -0.83 -18.33
C ARG A 38 12.61 -1.60 -17.40
N ASN A 39 13.15 -2.55 -16.65
CA ASN A 39 12.35 -3.35 -15.72
C ASN A 39 11.74 -2.49 -14.59
N GLU A 40 12.49 -1.49 -14.13
CA GLU A 40 11.93 -0.54 -13.16
C GLU A 40 10.78 0.25 -13.77
N ARG A 41 10.95 0.80 -14.97
CA ARG A 41 9.90 1.55 -15.66
C ARG A 41 8.65 0.71 -15.88
N ASN A 42 8.83 -0.58 -16.12
CA ASN A 42 7.73 -1.52 -16.37
C ASN A 42 7.21 -2.17 -15.08
N ASN A 43 7.71 -1.76 -13.92
CA ASN A 43 7.29 -2.27 -12.60
C ASN A 43 7.51 -3.79 -12.43
N VAL A 44 8.54 -4.33 -13.06
CA VAL A 44 8.88 -5.76 -12.95
C VAL A 44 10.27 -6.02 -12.38
N ILE A 45 10.98 -4.98 -11.96
CA ILE A 45 12.28 -5.14 -11.32
C ILE A 45 12.11 -5.71 -9.91
N THR A 46 13.09 -6.49 -9.46
CA THR A 46 13.08 -7.01 -8.08
C THR A 46 13.70 -5.99 -7.12
N LEU A 47 13.33 -6.09 -5.85
CA LEU A 47 13.94 -5.27 -4.80
C LEU A 47 15.45 -5.53 -4.70
N ALA A 48 15.85 -6.80 -4.83
CA ALA A 48 17.27 -7.18 -4.81
C ALA A 48 18.05 -6.49 -5.93
N GLN A 49 17.47 -6.39 -7.12
CA GLN A 49 18.12 -5.72 -8.25
C GLN A 49 18.20 -4.21 -8.03
N MET A 50 17.14 -3.59 -7.48
CA MET A 50 17.17 -2.18 -7.11
C MET A 50 18.31 -1.88 -6.13
N GLU A 51 18.44 -2.71 -5.10
CA GLU A 51 19.48 -2.55 -4.08
C GLU A 51 20.87 -2.69 -4.67
N LYS A 52 21.05 -3.69 -5.53
CA LYS A 52 22.34 -3.95 -6.19
C LYS A 52 22.78 -2.75 -7.05
N LEU A 53 21.87 -2.21 -7.86
CA LEU A 53 22.19 -1.06 -8.70
C LEU A 53 22.40 0.21 -7.88
N ALA A 54 21.60 0.44 -6.86
CA ALA A 54 21.78 1.58 -5.96
C ALA A 54 23.15 1.54 -5.31
N THR A 55 23.56 0.39 -4.79
CA THR A 55 24.88 0.22 -4.17
C THR A 55 26.00 0.49 -5.17
N ALA A 56 25.86 0.02 -6.40
CA ALA A 56 26.87 0.27 -7.45
C ALA A 56 27.01 1.76 -7.74
N MET A 57 25.97 2.54 -7.56
CA MET A 57 25.98 4.00 -7.74
C MET A 57 26.40 4.77 -6.49
N GLY A 58 26.80 4.06 -5.42
CA GLY A 58 27.18 4.70 -4.17
C GLY A 58 26.00 5.16 -3.34
N CYS A 59 24.83 4.56 -3.55
CA CYS A 59 23.59 4.93 -2.91
C CYS A 59 23.03 3.78 -2.11
N HIS A 60 21.98 4.05 -1.36
CA HIS A 60 21.21 3.04 -0.66
C HIS A 60 19.79 3.02 -1.22
N PHE A 61 19.27 1.83 -1.46
CA PHE A 61 17.86 1.68 -1.82
C PHE A 61 17.02 1.53 -0.57
N VAL A 62 16.00 2.39 -0.44
CA VAL A 62 15.04 2.32 0.64
C VAL A 62 13.63 2.27 0.05
N TYR A 63 12.76 1.55 0.73
CA TYR A 63 11.35 1.46 0.32
C TYR A 63 10.47 1.33 1.56
N ALA A 64 9.19 1.61 1.39
CA ALA A 64 8.26 1.58 2.52
C ALA A 64 6.86 1.30 2.01
N ILE A 65 6.07 0.66 2.87
CA ILE A 65 4.62 0.59 2.73
C ILE A 65 4.06 1.64 3.69
N VAL A 66 3.38 2.63 3.14
CA VAL A 66 2.89 3.76 3.91
C VAL A 66 1.37 3.64 4.04
N PRO A 67 0.85 3.52 5.26
CA PRO A 67 -0.59 3.47 5.44
C PRO A 67 -1.23 4.83 5.14
N ASP A 68 -2.50 4.81 4.77
CA ASP A 68 -3.30 6.02 4.63
C ASP A 68 -3.62 6.56 6.03
N GLY A 69 -2.84 7.54 6.48
CA GLY A 69 -2.91 8.02 7.84
C GLY A 69 -2.15 7.09 8.79
N ARG A 70 -2.65 6.96 10.01
CA ARG A 70 -2.04 6.09 11.02
C ARG A 70 -2.53 4.65 10.85
N ILE A 71 -1.74 3.69 11.35
CA ILE A 71 -2.15 2.28 11.34
C ILE A 71 -3.51 2.11 12.02
N GLU A 72 -3.71 2.79 13.15
CA GLU A 72 -4.97 2.76 13.89
C GLU A 72 -6.14 3.25 13.04
N ASP A 73 -5.90 4.22 12.18
CA ASP A 73 -6.94 4.77 11.29
C ASP A 73 -7.35 3.76 10.21
N VAL A 74 -6.38 3.01 9.68
CA VAL A 74 -6.67 1.95 8.71
C VAL A 74 -7.54 0.87 9.34
N ILE A 75 -7.18 0.45 10.55
CA ILE A 75 -7.95 -0.56 11.31
C ILE A 75 -9.35 -0.05 11.62
N ARG A 76 -9.46 1.20 12.12
CA ARG A 76 -10.74 1.79 12.47
C ARG A 76 -11.66 1.94 11.25
N LYS A 77 -11.11 2.35 10.12
CA LYS A 77 -11.88 2.46 8.89
C LYS A 77 -12.50 1.12 8.49
N GLN A 78 -11.72 0.05 8.55
CA GLN A 78 -12.21 -1.30 8.26
C GLN A 78 -13.30 -1.70 9.25
N ALA A 79 -13.09 -1.43 10.53
CA ALA A 79 -14.06 -1.75 11.58
C ALA A 79 -15.39 -1.03 11.34
N LEU A 80 -15.31 0.26 10.98
CA LEU A 80 -16.52 1.05 10.70
C LEU A 80 -17.26 0.54 9.48
N GLN A 81 -16.55 0.20 8.40
CA GLN A 81 -17.18 -0.34 7.20
C GLN A 81 -17.89 -1.66 7.49
N LYS A 82 -17.24 -2.54 8.24
CA LYS A 82 -17.80 -3.84 8.59
C LYS A 82 -18.99 -3.69 9.52
N ALA A 83 -18.87 -2.83 10.53
CA ALA A 83 -19.95 -2.55 11.46
C ALA A 83 -21.16 -1.94 10.75
N GLU A 84 -20.93 -0.98 9.87
CA GLU A 84 -22.00 -0.32 9.12
C GLU A 84 -22.76 -1.34 8.26
N ALA A 85 -22.05 -2.18 7.52
CA ALA A 85 -22.68 -3.19 6.67
C ALA A 85 -23.55 -4.13 7.50
N ARG A 86 -23.06 -4.56 8.65
CA ARG A 86 -23.77 -5.49 9.52
C ARG A 86 -25.00 -4.85 10.16
N ILE A 87 -24.84 -3.64 10.73
CA ILE A 87 -25.93 -2.95 11.41
C ILE A 87 -27.01 -2.52 10.42
N ARG A 88 -26.64 -2.02 9.25
CA ARG A 88 -27.63 -1.58 8.25
C ARG A 88 -28.38 -2.77 7.65
N ARG A 89 -27.78 -3.95 7.57
CA ARG A 89 -28.49 -5.16 7.17
C ARG A 89 -29.59 -5.51 8.16
N VAL A 90 -29.28 -5.48 9.45
CA VAL A 90 -30.26 -5.70 10.51
C VAL A 90 -31.33 -4.61 10.49
N SER A 91 -30.94 -3.35 10.36
CA SER A 91 -31.88 -2.23 10.29
C SER A 91 -32.80 -2.34 9.07
N GLY A 92 -32.28 -2.83 7.93
CA GLY A 92 -33.09 -3.09 6.75
C GLY A 92 -34.17 -4.14 7.02
N HIS A 93 -33.85 -5.21 7.72
CA HIS A 93 -34.84 -6.21 8.14
C HIS A 93 -35.86 -5.62 9.10
N MET A 94 -35.41 -4.81 10.07
CA MET A 94 -36.32 -4.15 11.01
C MET A 94 -37.28 -3.20 10.31
N ALA A 95 -36.78 -2.48 9.29
CA ALA A 95 -37.62 -1.58 8.48
C ALA A 95 -38.71 -2.34 7.75
N LEU A 96 -38.37 -3.51 7.16
CA LEU A 96 -39.34 -4.36 6.49
C LEU A 96 -40.41 -4.88 7.46
N GLU A 97 -40.07 -5.04 8.72
CA GLU A 97 -40.97 -5.47 9.78
C GLU A 97 -41.62 -4.29 10.54
N GLN A 98 -41.43 -3.06 10.03
CA GLN A 98 -41.94 -1.83 10.62
C GLN A 98 -41.36 -1.56 12.02
N GLN A 99 -40.12 -1.95 12.24
CA GLN A 99 -39.42 -1.80 13.51
C GLN A 99 -38.14 -0.98 13.35
N SER A 100 -38.13 -0.03 12.41
CA SER A 100 -36.92 0.76 12.12
C SER A 100 -36.53 1.65 13.31
N LEU A 101 -35.21 1.81 13.49
CA LEU A 101 -34.63 2.68 14.52
C LEU A 101 -34.30 4.05 13.90
N PRO A 102 -34.33 5.12 14.73
CA PRO A 102 -33.85 6.43 14.28
C PRO A 102 -32.36 6.37 13.87
N GLU A 103 -31.99 7.16 12.88
CA GLU A 103 -30.62 7.18 12.36
C GLU A 103 -29.55 7.44 13.44
N PRO A 104 -29.76 8.37 14.42
CA PRO A 104 -28.77 8.55 15.48
C PRO A 104 -28.51 7.28 16.30
N GLN A 105 -29.54 6.45 16.53
CA GLN A 105 -29.38 5.19 17.24
C GLN A 105 -28.64 4.17 16.38
N ILE A 106 -28.92 4.15 15.09
CA ILE A 106 -28.20 3.28 14.15
C ILE A 106 -26.72 3.64 14.16
N GLN A 107 -26.40 4.93 14.07
CA GLN A 107 -25.02 5.39 14.07
C GLN A 107 -24.30 5.04 15.36
N ALA A 108 -24.96 5.18 16.51
CA ALA A 108 -24.38 4.80 17.80
C ALA A 108 -24.06 3.30 17.85
N ARG A 109 -24.94 2.46 17.31
CA ARG A 109 -24.70 1.01 17.25
C ARG A 109 -23.53 0.66 16.33
N ILE A 110 -23.39 1.38 15.21
CA ILE A 110 -22.28 1.18 14.30
C ILE A 110 -20.96 1.48 15.01
N GLU A 111 -20.90 2.60 15.74
CA GLU A 111 -19.70 2.99 16.47
C GLU A 111 -19.36 2.00 17.58
N ASP A 112 -20.35 1.55 18.34
CA ASP A 112 -20.13 0.55 19.39
C ASP A 112 -19.63 -0.77 18.83
N LEU A 113 -20.23 -1.24 17.73
CA LEU A 113 -19.79 -2.48 17.10
C LEU A 113 -18.38 -2.31 16.51
N ALA A 114 -18.08 -1.15 15.92
CA ALA A 114 -16.75 -0.90 15.39
C ALA A 114 -15.68 -0.96 16.48
N GLU A 115 -15.94 -0.37 17.65
CA GLU A 115 -15.02 -0.44 18.79
C GLU A 115 -14.79 -1.89 19.23
N GLU A 116 -15.86 -2.68 19.28
CA GLU A 116 -15.74 -4.09 19.62
C GLU A 116 -14.92 -4.85 18.59
N LEU A 117 -15.15 -4.58 17.30
CA LEU A 117 -14.41 -5.24 16.22
C LEU A 117 -12.92 -4.90 16.26
N VAL A 118 -12.57 -3.65 16.57
CA VAL A 118 -11.17 -3.26 16.75
C VAL A 118 -10.54 -4.03 17.90
N ARG A 119 -11.26 -4.17 19.00
CA ARG A 119 -10.75 -4.85 20.19
C ARG A 119 -10.59 -6.35 19.99
N THR A 120 -11.52 -6.99 19.29
CA THR A 120 -11.54 -8.46 19.16
C THR A 120 -10.87 -8.96 17.89
N MET A 121 -10.85 -8.17 16.83
CA MET A 121 -10.30 -8.53 15.50
C MET A 121 -10.62 -9.98 15.13
N PRO A 122 -11.90 -10.29 14.85
CA PRO A 122 -12.29 -11.66 14.51
C PRO A 122 -11.59 -12.13 13.23
N PRO A 123 -11.55 -13.45 12.97
CA PRO A 123 -10.84 -13.97 11.79
C PRO A 123 -11.31 -13.40 10.45
N ASP A 124 -12.56 -12.99 10.34
CA ASP A 124 -13.13 -12.40 9.13
C ASP A 124 -13.03 -10.88 9.08
N PHE A 125 -12.27 -10.26 10.01
CA PHE A 125 -12.23 -8.80 10.15
C PHE A 125 -11.87 -8.09 8.84
N TRP A 126 -10.90 -8.62 8.11
CA TRP A 126 -10.39 -8.02 6.87
C TRP A 126 -11.07 -8.50 5.60
N ASP A 127 -12.06 -9.37 5.72
CA ASP A 127 -12.78 -9.87 4.55
C ASP A 127 -13.51 -8.74 3.83
N PRO A 128 -13.56 -8.76 2.49
CA PRO A 128 -14.32 -7.77 1.73
C PRO A 128 -15.81 -7.81 2.09
N GLN A 129 -16.45 -6.65 2.01
CA GLN A 129 -17.89 -6.52 2.28
C GLN A 129 -18.73 -6.80 1.06
#